data_fec8495416d2a0af9cfa8591ba995990
#
_entry.id   fec8495416d2a0af9cfa8591ba995990
#
_cell.length_a   1.000
_cell.length_b   1.000
_cell.length_c   1.000
_cell.angle_alpha   90.00
_cell.angle_beta   90.00
_cell.angle_gamma   90.00
#
_symmetry.space_group_name_H-M   'P 1'
#
loop_
_entity.id
_entity.type
_entity.pdbx_description
1 polymer ?
#
loop_
_entity_poly.entity_id
_entity_poly.type
_entity_poly.pdbx_seq_one_letter_code
_entity_poly.pdbx_strand_id
1 'polypeptide(L)'
;KNISLNAKILSSESNEPILNVTGFVGLYAKILNFLLNHPSKVIISAIIILIAVNYTYTKVGEGVEFFPDVEPDLAKIVVYARGNLSVEEKKDYVSRVENIILKIQSKNQEFKNIYSLSGNVSEQSESSEDFIGSISLEYNDWDKRRKSKVILAEILNKAKTINGIKVESR
;
A
#
# COMPACT_ATOMS: atom_id res chain seq x y z
N LYS A 1 -32.40 -33.96 -31.89
CA LYS A 1 -31.94 -35.24 -32.52
C LYS A 1 -30.45 -35.50 -32.22
N ASN A 2 -29.58 -34.46 -32.26
CA ASN A 2 -28.14 -34.63 -32.02
C ASN A 2 -27.75 -34.86 -30.55
N ILE A 3 -28.54 -34.35 -29.60
CA ILE A 3 -28.27 -34.49 -28.15
C ILE A 3 -28.43 -35.96 -27.70
N SER A 4 -29.47 -36.62 -28.21
CA SER A 4 -29.72 -38.04 -27.87
C SER A 4 -28.68 -39.00 -28.49
N LEU A 5 -28.14 -38.63 -29.66
CA LEU A 5 -27.06 -39.41 -30.30
C LEU A 5 -25.74 -39.25 -29.53
N ASN A 6 -25.39 -38.05 -29.17
CA ASN A 6 -24.19 -37.81 -28.38
C ASN A 6 -24.27 -38.47 -27.00
N ALA A 7 -25.44 -38.44 -26.35
CA ALA A 7 -25.63 -39.14 -25.06
C ALA A 7 -25.47 -40.66 -25.21
N LYS A 8 -25.92 -41.23 -26.33
CA LYS A 8 -25.78 -42.65 -26.60
C LYS A 8 -24.33 -43.04 -26.89
N ILE A 9 -23.55 -42.18 -27.58
CA ILE A 9 -22.12 -42.45 -27.87
C ILE A 9 -21.27 -42.31 -26.57
N LEU A 10 -21.65 -41.45 -25.65
CA LEU A 10 -20.95 -41.25 -24.39
C LEU A 10 -21.36 -42.27 -23.33
N SER A 11 -22.44 -43.00 -23.50
CA SER A 11 -22.82 -44.08 -22.61
C SER A 11 -21.93 -45.30 -22.84
N SER A 12 -21.61 -46.03 -21.76
CA SER A 12 -20.76 -47.24 -21.83
C SER A 12 -21.34 -48.40 -22.63
N GLU A 13 -22.55 -48.25 -23.17
CA GLU A 13 -23.24 -49.26 -24.00
C GLU A 13 -22.93 -49.15 -25.50
N SER A 14 -22.22 -48.12 -25.95
CA SER A 14 -21.87 -47.97 -27.36
C SER A 14 -20.41 -48.29 -27.63
N ASN A 15 -20.14 -49.19 -28.57
CA ASN A 15 -18.79 -49.43 -29.10
C ASN A 15 -18.31 -48.37 -30.12
N GLU A 16 -19.02 -47.25 -30.21
CA GLU A 16 -18.66 -46.17 -31.11
C GLU A 16 -17.53 -45.32 -30.55
N PRO A 17 -16.53 -44.94 -31.34
CA PRO A 17 -15.43 -44.11 -30.86
C PRO A 17 -15.94 -42.71 -30.45
N ILE A 18 -15.54 -42.23 -29.28
CA ILE A 18 -15.89 -40.95 -28.66
C ILE A 18 -15.59 -39.74 -29.61
N LEU A 19 -14.72 -39.97 -30.60
CA LEU A 19 -14.32 -38.94 -31.62
C LEU A 19 -15.46 -38.59 -32.60
N ASN A 20 -16.51 -39.41 -32.69
CA ASN A 20 -17.67 -39.14 -33.59
C ASN A 20 -18.74 -38.25 -32.97
N VAL A 21 -18.54 -37.75 -31.74
CA VAL A 21 -19.43 -36.81 -31.08
C VAL A 21 -19.36 -35.46 -31.76
N THR A 22 -20.51 -34.83 -32.04
CA THR A 22 -20.61 -33.55 -32.70
C THR A 22 -20.86 -32.38 -31.71
N GLY A 23 -20.55 -31.16 -32.13
CA GLY A 23 -20.73 -29.97 -31.30
C GLY A 23 -19.59 -29.75 -30.30
N PHE A 24 -19.87 -28.97 -29.24
CA PHE A 24 -18.86 -28.62 -28.22
C PHE A 24 -18.25 -29.84 -27.54
N VAL A 25 -19.02 -30.86 -27.28
CA VAL A 25 -18.56 -32.12 -26.68
C VAL A 25 -17.57 -32.84 -27.60
N GLY A 26 -17.85 -32.84 -28.93
CA GLY A 26 -16.93 -33.41 -29.90
C GLY A 26 -15.62 -32.65 -30.04
N LEU A 27 -15.65 -31.31 -29.94
CA LEU A 27 -14.44 -30.49 -29.89
C LEU A 27 -13.61 -30.85 -28.65
N TYR A 28 -14.24 -30.91 -27.49
CA TYR A 28 -13.57 -31.30 -26.24
C TYR A 28 -12.95 -32.70 -26.34
N ALA A 29 -13.71 -33.69 -26.86
CA ALA A 29 -13.21 -35.04 -27.04
C ALA A 29 -11.99 -35.12 -27.95
N LYS A 30 -11.97 -34.35 -29.05
CA LYS A 30 -10.81 -34.27 -29.96
C LYS A 30 -9.59 -33.66 -29.29
N ILE A 31 -9.78 -32.57 -28.58
CA ILE A 31 -8.69 -31.93 -27.80
C ILE A 31 -8.13 -32.90 -26.77
N LEU A 32 -9.02 -33.52 -26.00
CA LEU A 32 -8.62 -34.49 -24.98
C LEU A 32 -7.83 -35.66 -25.57
N ASN A 33 -8.31 -36.25 -26.68
CA ASN A 33 -7.61 -37.33 -27.36
C ASN A 33 -6.24 -36.88 -27.91
N PHE A 34 -6.13 -35.69 -28.45
CA PHE A 34 -4.85 -35.14 -28.89
C PHE A 34 -3.86 -34.99 -27.73
N LEU A 35 -4.32 -34.48 -26.59
CA LEU A 35 -3.50 -34.29 -25.37
C LEU A 35 -3.03 -35.64 -24.80
N LEU A 36 -3.92 -36.60 -24.73
CA LEU A 36 -3.60 -37.95 -24.25
C LEU A 36 -2.60 -38.70 -25.13
N ASN A 37 -2.69 -38.51 -26.45
CA ASN A 37 -1.78 -39.12 -27.39
C ASN A 37 -0.40 -38.44 -27.48
N HIS A 38 -0.26 -37.22 -26.93
CA HIS A 38 0.98 -36.45 -26.96
C HIS A 38 1.39 -35.90 -25.59
N PRO A 39 1.58 -36.73 -24.56
CA PRO A 39 1.83 -36.27 -23.20
C PRO A 39 3.10 -35.42 -23.08
N SER A 40 4.15 -35.74 -23.88
CA SER A 40 5.38 -34.96 -23.89
C SER A 40 5.17 -33.52 -24.37
N LYS A 41 4.32 -33.30 -25.38
CA LYS A 41 4.00 -31.96 -25.87
C LYS A 41 3.22 -31.14 -24.84
N VAL A 42 2.33 -31.80 -24.10
CA VAL A 42 1.55 -31.18 -23.02
C VAL A 42 2.49 -30.69 -21.91
N ILE A 43 3.42 -31.54 -21.48
CA ILE A 43 4.40 -31.17 -20.45
C ILE A 43 5.29 -30.01 -20.91
N ILE A 44 5.81 -30.10 -22.13
CA ILE A 44 6.66 -29.02 -22.69
C ILE A 44 5.89 -27.71 -22.79
N SER A 45 4.63 -27.74 -23.28
CA SER A 45 3.80 -26.52 -23.35
C SER A 45 3.52 -25.92 -21.96
N ALA A 46 3.26 -26.75 -20.95
CA ALA A 46 3.07 -26.30 -19.58
C ALA A 46 4.32 -25.60 -19.02
N ILE A 47 5.50 -26.17 -19.28
CA ILE A 47 6.78 -25.55 -18.88
C ILE A 47 7.00 -24.22 -19.60
N ILE A 48 6.72 -24.15 -20.89
CA ILE A 48 6.84 -22.91 -21.68
C ILE A 48 5.90 -21.83 -21.11
N ILE A 49 4.64 -22.18 -20.82
CA ILE A 49 3.67 -21.26 -20.22
C ILE A 49 4.17 -20.78 -18.85
N LEU A 50 4.67 -21.68 -18.01
CA LEU A 50 5.21 -21.32 -16.70
C LEU A 50 6.36 -20.30 -16.82
N ILE A 51 7.31 -20.55 -17.73
CA ILE A 51 8.42 -19.63 -17.98
C ILE A 51 7.93 -18.30 -18.53
N ALA A 52 6.96 -18.30 -19.46
CA ALA A 52 6.41 -17.08 -20.03
C ALA A 52 5.70 -16.24 -18.99
N VAL A 53 4.90 -16.86 -18.13
CA VAL A 53 4.21 -16.16 -17.01
C VAL A 53 5.24 -15.57 -16.05
N ASN A 54 6.23 -16.35 -15.62
CA ASN A 54 7.31 -15.84 -14.77
C ASN A 54 8.05 -14.66 -15.40
N TYR A 55 8.43 -14.80 -16.66
CA TYR A 55 9.12 -13.73 -17.39
C TYR A 55 8.26 -12.46 -17.50
N THR A 56 6.98 -12.61 -17.81
CA THR A 56 6.03 -11.48 -17.87
C THR A 56 5.89 -10.82 -16.49
N TYR A 57 5.73 -11.62 -15.44
CA TYR A 57 5.63 -11.11 -14.08
C TYR A 57 6.86 -10.32 -13.65
N THR A 58 8.09 -10.80 -13.97
CA THR A 58 9.33 -10.08 -13.62
C THR A 58 9.52 -8.77 -14.38
N LYS A 59 8.87 -8.61 -15.57
CA LYS A 59 8.99 -7.40 -16.39
C LYS A 59 7.88 -6.38 -16.13
N VAL A 60 6.68 -6.83 -15.83
CA VAL A 60 5.46 -6.00 -15.73
C VAL A 60 4.93 -5.98 -14.30
N GLY A 61 5.29 -6.96 -13.48
CA GLY A 61 4.86 -7.03 -12.09
C GLY A 61 5.50 -5.93 -11.25
N GLU A 62 4.70 -5.25 -10.44
CA GLU A 62 5.14 -4.22 -9.49
C GLU A 62 5.85 -4.80 -8.25
N GLY A 63 6.13 -6.10 -8.25
CA GLY A 63 6.73 -6.81 -7.13
C GLY A 63 5.68 -7.33 -6.13
N VAL A 64 6.17 -7.90 -5.04
CA VAL A 64 5.34 -8.34 -3.91
C VAL A 64 5.57 -7.37 -2.77
N GLU A 65 4.62 -6.48 -2.51
CA GLU A 65 4.64 -5.65 -1.32
C GLU A 65 4.11 -6.47 -0.12
N PHE A 66 5.00 -6.83 0.78
CA PHE A 66 4.63 -7.54 2.02
C PHE A 66 3.83 -6.64 2.98
N PHE A 67 4.12 -5.35 2.97
CA PHE A 67 3.42 -4.33 3.72
C PHE A 67 3.07 -3.19 2.75
N PRO A 68 1.82 -3.09 2.30
CA PRO A 68 1.42 -1.95 1.49
C PRO A 68 1.64 -0.66 2.28
N ASP A 69 2.13 0.38 1.61
CA ASP A 69 2.32 1.72 2.18
C ASP A 69 0.93 2.28 2.56
N VAL A 70 0.47 1.94 3.76
CA VAL A 70 -0.80 2.45 4.28
C VAL A 70 -0.57 3.90 4.70
N GLU A 71 -1.42 4.80 4.23
CA GLU A 71 -1.39 6.20 4.66
C GLU A 71 -1.69 6.27 6.16
N PRO A 72 -0.80 6.88 6.98
CA PRO A 72 -1.02 6.96 8.41
C PRO A 72 -2.16 7.92 8.77
N ASP A 73 -2.94 7.58 9.77
CA ASP A 73 -3.99 8.45 10.33
C ASP A 73 -3.44 9.45 11.35
N LEU A 74 -2.25 9.16 11.88
CA LEU A 74 -1.59 9.98 12.90
C LEU A 74 -0.15 10.30 12.47
N ALA A 75 0.32 11.48 12.84
CA ALA A 75 1.73 11.84 12.79
C ALA A 75 2.10 12.67 14.02
N LYS A 76 3.36 12.60 14.41
CA LYS A 76 3.91 13.39 15.52
C LYS A 76 5.06 14.24 15.01
N ILE A 77 4.98 15.54 15.24
CA ILE A 77 6.07 16.49 15.02
C ILE A 77 6.76 16.72 16.36
N VAL A 78 8.04 16.45 16.40
CA VAL A 78 8.85 16.60 17.61
C VAL A 78 9.77 17.80 17.44
N VAL A 79 9.79 18.66 18.45
CA VAL A 79 10.57 19.89 18.44
C VAL A 79 11.69 19.79 19.48
N TYR A 80 12.90 20.05 19.03
CA TYR A 80 14.10 20.07 19.85
C TYR A 80 14.74 21.46 19.80
N ALA A 81 15.28 21.90 20.93
CA ALA A 81 16.10 23.11 20.99
C ALA A 81 17.22 22.91 22.01
N ARG A 82 18.40 23.40 21.68
CA ARG A 82 19.58 23.34 22.58
C ARG A 82 19.55 24.48 23.57
N GLY A 83 19.98 24.18 24.82
CA GLY A 83 20.13 25.15 25.88
C GLY A 83 19.12 25.00 27.00
N ASN A 84 19.39 25.70 28.11
CA ASN A 84 18.50 25.68 29.28
C ASN A 84 17.39 26.73 29.09
N LEU A 85 16.36 26.35 28.31
CA LEU A 85 15.22 27.20 28.01
C LEU A 85 14.20 27.19 29.12
N SER A 86 13.62 28.35 29.42
CA SER A 86 12.46 28.48 30.30
C SER A 86 11.21 27.82 29.68
N VAL A 87 10.22 27.55 30.51
CA VAL A 87 8.93 26.97 30.03
C VAL A 87 8.25 27.87 29.01
N GLU A 88 8.34 29.18 29.20
CA GLU A 88 7.78 30.19 28.32
C GLU A 88 8.48 30.18 26.95
N GLU A 89 9.81 30.09 26.92
CA GLU A 89 10.58 30.00 25.68
C GLU A 89 10.30 28.71 24.92
N LYS A 90 10.21 27.56 25.64
CA LYS A 90 9.80 26.29 25.02
C LYS A 90 8.41 26.40 24.38
N LYS A 91 7.46 26.99 25.10
CA LYS A 91 6.10 27.22 24.61
C LYS A 91 6.10 28.11 23.37
N ASP A 92 6.89 29.19 23.36
CA ASP A 92 6.97 30.11 22.21
C ASP A 92 7.47 29.37 20.95
N TYR A 93 8.53 28.58 21.06
CA TYR A 93 9.06 27.80 19.95
C TYR A 93 8.03 26.78 19.41
N VAL A 94 7.39 26.02 20.28
CA VAL A 94 6.35 25.07 19.89
C VAL A 94 5.19 25.78 19.22
N SER A 95 4.74 26.92 19.76
CA SER A 95 3.66 27.73 19.17
C SER A 95 4.01 28.29 17.79
N ARG A 96 5.27 28.63 17.53
CA ARG A 96 5.70 29.06 16.18
C ARG A 96 5.56 27.90 15.17
N VAL A 97 5.94 26.68 15.55
CA VAL A 97 5.74 25.49 14.69
C VAL A 97 4.26 25.22 14.50
N GLU A 98 3.47 25.26 15.57
CA GLU A 98 2.00 25.10 15.52
C GLU A 98 1.36 26.11 14.56
N ASN A 99 1.75 27.36 14.61
CA ASN A 99 1.25 28.39 13.71
C ASN A 99 1.53 28.11 12.22
N ILE A 100 2.66 27.45 11.91
CA ILE A 100 2.93 26.98 10.54
C ILE A 100 1.91 25.91 10.14
N ILE A 101 1.64 24.95 11.04
CA ILE A 101 0.69 23.86 10.81
C ILE A 101 -0.74 24.41 10.66
N LEU A 102 -1.14 25.35 11.51
CA LEU A 102 -2.45 26.01 11.45
C LEU A 102 -2.64 26.79 10.12
N LYS A 103 -1.58 27.44 9.59
CA LYS A 103 -1.64 28.08 8.27
C LYS A 103 -1.81 27.06 7.13
N ILE A 104 -1.24 25.87 7.24
CA ILE A 104 -1.45 24.77 6.28
C ILE A 104 -2.89 24.27 6.42
N GLN A 105 -3.36 24.05 7.65
CA GLN A 105 -4.72 23.63 7.94
C GLN A 105 -5.77 24.60 7.37
N SER A 106 -5.59 25.89 7.57
CA SER A 106 -6.53 26.92 7.07
C SER A 106 -6.65 26.93 5.54
N LYS A 107 -5.60 26.50 4.84
CA LYS A 107 -5.57 26.46 3.38
C LYS A 107 -6.14 25.15 2.81
N ASN A 108 -5.81 24.01 3.41
CA ASN A 108 -6.02 22.70 2.81
C ASN A 108 -6.98 21.79 3.60
N GLN A 109 -7.27 22.11 4.88
CA GLN A 109 -8.15 21.32 5.76
C GLN A 109 -7.79 19.83 5.85
N GLU A 110 -6.48 19.54 6.03
CA GLU A 110 -5.93 18.17 5.97
C GLU A 110 -5.93 17.45 7.31
N PHE A 111 -6.14 18.18 8.42
CA PHE A 111 -6.12 17.63 9.78
C PHE A 111 -7.51 17.69 10.41
N LYS A 112 -7.84 16.64 11.12
CA LYS A 112 -9.06 16.55 11.95
C LYS A 112 -8.83 17.19 13.31
N ASN A 113 -7.69 16.87 13.94
CA ASN A 113 -7.29 17.41 15.23
C ASN A 113 -5.78 17.73 15.24
N ILE A 114 -5.41 18.75 16.01
CA ILE A 114 -4.03 19.18 16.24
C ILE A 114 -3.87 19.35 17.74
N TYR A 115 -2.94 18.63 18.34
CA TYR A 115 -2.65 18.68 19.77
C TYR A 115 -1.20 19.10 19.99
N SER A 116 -0.97 20.22 20.63
CA SER A 116 0.37 20.72 20.96
C SER A 116 0.68 20.51 22.44
N LEU A 117 1.86 20.01 22.70
CA LEU A 117 2.41 19.77 24.02
C LEU A 117 3.77 20.44 24.15
N SER A 118 3.95 21.32 25.14
CA SER A 118 5.22 21.99 25.42
C SER A 118 5.67 21.71 26.85
N GLY A 119 6.98 21.57 27.07
CA GLY A 119 7.59 21.33 28.37
C GLY A 119 8.30 19.99 28.48
N ASN A 120 8.83 19.70 29.65
CA ASN A 120 9.49 18.43 29.95
C ASN A 120 8.44 17.36 30.27
N VAL A 121 7.84 16.77 29.25
CA VAL A 121 6.99 15.60 29.47
C VAL A 121 7.86 14.38 29.40
N SER A 122 8.06 13.76 30.54
CA SER A 122 8.66 12.44 30.68
C SER A 122 7.71 11.37 30.17
N GLU A 123 7.44 11.38 28.86
CA GLU A 123 6.90 10.19 28.22
C GLU A 123 8.07 9.30 27.84
N GLN A 124 8.07 8.18 28.40
CA GLN A 124 8.87 6.95 28.50
C GLN A 124 9.88 6.59 27.39
N SER A 125 10.20 7.42 26.41
CA SER A 125 11.15 7.06 25.36
C SER A 125 11.99 8.18 24.75
N GLU A 126 11.84 9.44 25.15
CA GLU A 126 12.57 10.54 24.53
C GLU A 126 13.31 11.38 25.57
N SER A 127 14.24 10.76 26.30
CA SER A 127 15.18 11.43 27.21
C SER A 127 16.31 12.16 26.46
N SER A 128 15.95 12.95 25.44
CA SER A 128 16.88 13.93 24.90
C SER A 128 16.73 15.20 25.72
N GLU A 129 17.83 15.66 26.33
CA GLU A 129 17.88 16.93 27.06
C GLU A 129 17.41 18.12 26.22
N ASP A 130 17.48 17.98 24.89
CA ASP A 130 17.08 18.99 23.90
C ASP A 130 15.58 18.96 23.56
N PHE A 131 14.78 18.02 24.06
CA PHE A 131 13.34 17.96 23.79
C PHE A 131 12.60 19.12 24.43
N ILE A 132 11.82 19.89 23.65
CA ILE A 132 11.06 21.04 24.15
C ILE A 132 9.55 20.89 23.96
N GLY A 133 9.09 19.99 23.10
CA GLY A 133 7.68 19.74 22.91
C GLY A 133 7.37 18.91 21.67
N SER A 134 6.10 18.56 21.52
CA SER A 134 5.60 17.81 20.37
C SER A 134 4.22 18.29 19.94
N ILE A 135 3.92 18.08 18.67
CA ILE A 135 2.62 18.37 18.08
C ILE A 135 2.11 17.09 17.42
N SER A 136 1.01 16.56 17.93
CA SER A 136 0.36 15.38 17.38
C SER A 136 -0.70 15.84 16.39
N LEU A 137 -0.69 15.25 15.21
CA LEU A 137 -1.56 15.55 14.08
C LEU A 137 -2.44 14.35 13.82
N GLU A 138 -3.74 14.52 13.87
CA GLU A 138 -4.70 13.53 13.39
C GLU A 138 -5.16 13.97 12.01
N TYR A 139 -4.91 13.14 11.01
CA TYR A 139 -5.27 13.46 9.63
C TYR A 139 -6.75 13.22 9.35
N ASN A 140 -7.27 13.94 8.36
CA ASN A 140 -8.54 13.60 7.73
C ASN A 140 -8.42 12.30 6.92
N ASP A 141 -9.56 11.76 6.47
CA ASP A 141 -9.62 10.56 5.63
C ASP A 141 -8.65 10.69 4.44
N TRP A 142 -7.97 9.60 4.11
CA TRP A 142 -6.89 9.58 3.10
C TRP A 142 -7.34 10.04 1.71
N ASP A 143 -8.62 9.90 1.37
CA ASP A 143 -9.23 10.33 0.10
C ASP A 143 -9.51 11.85 0.04
N LYS A 144 -9.51 12.52 1.18
CA LYS A 144 -9.82 13.97 1.32
C LYS A 144 -8.60 14.85 1.56
N ARG A 145 -7.40 14.27 1.55
CA ARG A 145 -6.14 14.98 1.83
C ARG A 145 -5.03 14.58 0.90
N ARG A 146 -3.98 15.38 0.87
CA ARG A 146 -2.73 15.01 0.20
C ARG A 146 -2.04 13.86 0.96
N LYS A 147 -1.08 13.19 0.30
CA LYS A 147 -0.27 12.14 0.94
C LYS A 147 0.46 12.70 2.16
N SER A 148 0.47 11.93 3.25
CA SER A 148 1.12 12.31 4.52
C SER A 148 2.58 12.74 4.34
N LYS A 149 3.34 12.04 3.50
CA LYS A 149 4.73 12.37 3.16
C LYS A 149 4.89 13.78 2.60
N VAL A 150 3.94 14.23 1.77
CA VAL A 150 3.96 15.58 1.16
C VAL A 150 3.64 16.64 2.20
N ILE A 151 2.64 16.39 3.03
CA ILE A 151 2.24 17.32 4.11
C ILE A 151 3.37 17.49 5.12
N LEU A 152 3.96 16.38 5.57
CA LEU A 152 5.09 16.41 6.51
C LEU A 152 6.32 17.13 5.93
N ALA A 153 6.65 16.86 4.67
CA ALA A 153 7.75 17.56 3.99
C ALA A 153 7.52 19.09 3.93
N GLU A 154 6.29 19.53 3.67
CA GLU A 154 5.94 20.96 3.67
C GLU A 154 6.10 21.57 5.06
N ILE A 155 5.60 20.91 6.11
CA ILE A 155 5.74 21.36 7.50
C ILE A 155 7.22 21.47 7.88
N LEU A 156 8.01 20.41 7.65
CA LEU A 156 9.42 20.40 7.99
C LEU A 156 10.22 21.46 7.24
N ASN A 157 9.93 21.68 5.95
CA ASN A 157 10.61 22.72 5.17
C ASN A 157 10.28 24.14 5.67
N LYS A 158 9.03 24.39 6.04
CA LYS A 158 8.65 25.67 6.64
C LYS A 158 9.21 25.84 8.04
N ALA A 159 9.26 24.76 8.84
CA ALA A 159 9.82 24.83 10.19
C ALA A 159 11.34 25.11 10.20
N LYS A 160 12.08 24.74 9.15
CA LYS A 160 13.51 25.10 8.98
C LYS A 160 13.78 26.60 8.97
N THR A 161 12.77 27.43 8.73
CA THR A 161 12.93 28.89 8.79
C THR A 161 13.01 29.44 10.21
N ILE A 162 12.68 28.61 11.20
CA ILE A 162 12.76 29.01 12.62
C ILE A 162 14.17 28.67 13.13
N ASN A 163 14.96 29.69 13.40
CA ASN A 163 16.31 29.51 13.94
C ASN A 163 16.27 29.01 15.39
N GLY A 164 17.24 28.17 15.76
CA GLY A 164 17.41 27.70 17.13
C GLY A 164 16.69 26.40 17.48
N ILE A 165 15.91 25.85 16.58
CA ILE A 165 15.20 24.58 16.78
C ILE A 165 15.53 23.56 15.69
N LYS A 166 15.37 22.28 16.04
CA LYS A 166 15.35 21.14 15.12
C LYS A 166 13.97 20.50 15.19
N VAL A 167 13.37 20.26 14.05
CA VAL A 167 12.03 19.65 13.96
C VAL A 167 12.13 18.32 13.22
N GLU A 168 11.54 17.28 13.77
CA GLU A 168 11.49 15.94 13.19
C GLU A 168 10.04 15.44 13.13
N SER A 169 9.72 14.58 12.16
CA SER A 169 8.44 13.88 12.06
C SER A 169 8.61 12.40 12.41
N ARG A 170 7.62 11.86 13.09
CA ARG A 170 7.51 10.43 13.44
C ARG A 170 6.13 9.90 13.16
#